data_241ea31e41114d73fc984aef17357d4f
#
_entry.id   241ea31e41114d73fc984aef17357d4f
#
_cell.length_a   1.000
_cell.length_b   1.000
_cell.length_c   1.000
_cell.angle_alpha   90.00
_cell.angle_beta   90.00
_cell.angle_gamma   90.00
#
_symmetry.space_group_name_H-M   'P 1'
#
loop_
_entity.id
_entity.type
_entity.pdbx_description
1 polymer ?
#
loop_
_entity_poly.entity_id
_entity_poly.type
_entity_poly.pdbx_seq_one_letter_code
_entity_poly.pdbx_strand_id
1 'polypeptide(L)'
;MASLTAALSSGGYKGNQNLVRSGYKHVYTQWEMDEYERCQNDVVYFAKNYIKIVNVDKGLMNFELWPYQENLLRSFSENRFVICKFPRQTGKTSCVVAWILHFIIFNKNVNVAILANKGATAREILSRLQLAYEWLPKFLQPGATIWNKGNIELGNGSKVLSAATSSDAVRGYSFNLIFFDEFAFIPTNVAEEFFNSVYPTISSGQKSRVFIVSTPNGMNKFYRMWMDAKNDESDYFPVEVNWWDVPGRDEAWKAQTIRNTSLRQWKQEFECSFLGSSNTLIDGDVLARLAWEKPIEESADQSMAI
;
A
#
# COMPACT_ATOMS: atom_id res chain seq x y z
N MET A 1 -42.57 -26.27 -1.66
CA MET A 1 -42.27 -25.09 -0.82
C MET A 1 -40.89 -25.14 -0.16
N ALA A 2 -40.28 -26.30 0.12
CA ALA A 2 -38.94 -26.40 0.68
C ALA A 2 -37.80 -25.94 -0.28
N SER A 3 -37.98 -25.96 -1.57
CA SER A 3 -36.94 -25.54 -2.55
C SER A 3 -36.77 -24.02 -2.68
N LEU A 4 -37.83 -23.24 -2.47
CA LEU A 4 -37.77 -21.77 -2.54
C LEU A 4 -37.11 -21.16 -1.26
N THR A 5 -37.32 -21.77 -0.11
CA THR A 5 -36.71 -21.34 1.16
C THR A 5 -35.21 -21.63 1.18
N ALA A 6 -34.76 -22.75 0.58
CA ALA A 6 -33.34 -23.07 0.41
C ALA A 6 -32.63 -22.11 -0.56
N ALA A 7 -33.30 -21.69 -1.63
CA ALA A 7 -32.76 -20.70 -2.58
C ALA A 7 -32.63 -19.29 -1.97
N LEU A 8 -33.52 -18.93 -1.05
CA LEU A 8 -33.45 -17.66 -0.30
C LEU A 8 -32.38 -17.68 0.81
N SER A 9 -31.98 -18.86 1.30
CA SER A 9 -30.92 -19.02 2.30
C SER A 9 -29.49 -19.02 1.71
N SER A 10 -29.35 -19.28 0.39
CA SER A 10 -28.06 -19.24 -0.32
C SER A 10 -27.70 -17.83 -0.84
N GLY A 11 -28.39 -16.79 -0.38
CA GLY A 11 -28.39 -15.45 -0.93
C GLY A 11 -27.06 -14.73 -0.84
N GLY A 12 -26.30 -14.83 -1.92
CA GLY A 12 -25.17 -13.93 -2.17
C GLY A 12 -25.62 -12.46 -2.25
N TYR A 13 -24.74 -11.54 -1.99
CA TYR A 13 -25.01 -10.11 -2.06
C TYR A 13 -25.41 -9.70 -3.47
N LYS A 14 -26.63 -9.15 -3.63
CA LYS A 14 -27.19 -8.71 -4.93
C LYS A 14 -27.05 -9.74 -6.06
N GLY A 15 -27.18 -11.03 -5.75
CA GLY A 15 -27.12 -12.13 -6.72
C GLY A 15 -25.71 -12.67 -7.00
N ASN A 16 -24.63 -12.05 -6.47
CA ASN A 16 -23.29 -12.62 -6.53
C ASN A 16 -23.13 -13.72 -5.47
N GLN A 17 -23.07 -14.97 -5.91
CA GLN A 17 -22.97 -16.14 -5.00
C GLN A 17 -21.60 -16.27 -4.31
N ASN A 18 -20.57 -15.64 -4.84
CA ASN A 18 -19.23 -15.61 -4.23
C ASN A 18 -19.12 -14.60 -3.08
N LEU A 19 -20.10 -13.73 -2.93
CA LEU A 19 -20.09 -12.64 -1.98
C LEU A 19 -21.20 -12.82 -0.95
N VAL A 20 -20.81 -13.10 0.30
CA VAL A 20 -21.78 -13.25 1.41
C VAL A 20 -22.45 -11.91 1.68
N ARG A 21 -23.79 -11.92 1.88
CA ARG A 21 -24.53 -10.73 2.31
C ARG A 21 -24.42 -10.54 3.83
N SER A 22 -24.49 -9.31 4.29
CA SER A 22 -24.58 -9.00 5.72
C SER A 22 -25.81 -9.69 6.36
N GLY A 23 -25.66 -10.17 7.58
CA GLY A 23 -26.71 -10.90 8.31
C GLY A 23 -26.84 -12.38 7.93
N TYR A 24 -26.02 -12.90 7.03
CA TYR A 24 -25.89 -14.33 6.79
C TYR A 24 -25.32 -15.01 8.04
N LYS A 25 -26.04 -16.02 8.56
CA LYS A 25 -25.59 -16.80 9.73
C LYS A 25 -24.84 -18.04 9.20
N HIS A 26 -23.53 -18.04 9.35
CA HIS A 26 -22.70 -19.21 9.12
C HIS A 26 -22.64 -20.06 10.38
N VAL A 27 -22.86 -21.36 10.25
CA VAL A 27 -22.67 -22.32 11.36
C VAL A 27 -21.26 -22.86 11.22
N TYR A 28 -20.39 -22.40 12.11
CA TYR A 28 -18.97 -22.78 12.09
C TYR A 28 -18.78 -24.22 12.58
N THR A 29 -18.02 -25.00 11.86
CA THR A 29 -17.43 -26.24 12.36
C THR A 29 -16.26 -25.93 13.29
N GLN A 30 -15.83 -26.91 14.11
CA GLN A 30 -14.66 -26.73 14.99
C GLN A 30 -13.41 -26.39 14.14
N TRP A 31 -13.20 -27.08 13.01
CA TRP A 31 -12.11 -26.79 12.12
C TRP A 31 -12.13 -25.34 11.58
N GLU A 32 -13.28 -24.83 11.18
CA GLU A 32 -13.41 -23.43 10.71
C GLU A 32 -13.14 -22.42 11.82
N MET A 33 -13.48 -22.72 13.06
CA MET A 33 -13.15 -21.85 14.20
C MET A 33 -11.64 -21.81 14.46
N ASP A 34 -10.99 -22.96 14.48
CA ASP A 34 -9.55 -23.07 14.68
C ASP A 34 -8.78 -22.39 13.52
N GLU A 35 -9.28 -22.55 12.31
CA GLU A 35 -8.70 -21.96 11.11
C GLU A 35 -8.92 -20.43 11.06
N TYR A 36 -10.08 -19.94 11.50
CA TYR A 36 -10.35 -18.52 11.64
C TYR A 36 -9.38 -17.88 12.63
N GLU A 37 -9.18 -18.50 13.79
CA GLU A 37 -8.23 -18.01 14.81
C GLU A 37 -6.79 -17.99 14.28
N ARG A 38 -6.37 -19.03 13.56
CA ARG A 38 -5.05 -19.10 12.93
C ARG A 38 -4.85 -17.97 11.91
N CYS A 39 -5.84 -17.76 11.04
CA CYS A 39 -5.81 -16.66 10.08
C CYS A 39 -5.78 -15.30 10.74
N GLN A 40 -6.55 -15.09 11.83
CA GLN A 40 -6.58 -13.84 12.57
C GLN A 40 -5.22 -13.50 13.20
N ASN A 41 -4.50 -14.50 13.68
CA ASN A 41 -3.23 -14.31 14.37
C ASN A 41 -2.01 -14.21 13.44
N ASP A 42 -2.11 -14.68 12.20
CA ASP A 42 -0.99 -14.67 11.24
C ASP A 42 -1.44 -14.22 9.85
N VAL A 43 -1.11 -12.97 9.50
CA VAL A 43 -1.41 -12.40 8.18
C VAL A 43 -0.66 -13.11 7.05
N VAL A 44 0.53 -13.66 7.30
CA VAL A 44 1.31 -14.40 6.31
C VAL A 44 0.65 -15.75 6.03
N TYR A 45 0.20 -16.43 7.08
CA TYR A 45 -0.58 -17.65 6.95
C TYR A 45 -1.86 -17.42 6.15
N PHE A 46 -2.62 -16.39 6.51
CA PHE A 46 -3.84 -15.99 5.81
C PHE A 46 -3.57 -15.71 4.32
N ALA A 47 -2.52 -14.94 4.02
CA ALA A 47 -2.18 -14.58 2.65
C ALA A 47 -1.81 -15.81 1.80
N LYS A 48 -1.00 -16.72 2.32
CA LYS A 48 -0.56 -17.93 1.61
C LYS A 48 -1.71 -18.91 1.32
N ASN A 49 -2.63 -19.06 2.27
CA ASN A 49 -3.65 -20.10 2.18
C ASN A 49 -4.96 -19.63 1.54
N TYR A 50 -5.28 -18.34 1.65
CA TYR A 50 -6.61 -17.84 1.28
C TYR A 50 -6.62 -16.74 0.24
N ILE A 51 -5.52 -16.03 0.04
CA ILE A 51 -5.49 -14.95 -0.96
C ILE A 51 -5.19 -15.53 -2.35
N LYS A 52 -6.02 -15.13 -3.30
CA LYS A 52 -5.79 -15.36 -4.73
C LYS A 52 -5.47 -14.06 -5.44
N ILE A 53 -4.56 -14.15 -6.38
CA ILE A 53 -4.12 -13.05 -7.23
C ILE A 53 -4.25 -13.41 -8.69
N VAL A 54 -4.36 -12.41 -9.55
CA VAL A 54 -4.27 -12.59 -11.00
C VAL A 54 -2.84 -12.37 -11.44
N ASN A 55 -2.19 -13.42 -11.91
CA ASN A 55 -0.89 -13.35 -12.55
C ASN A 55 -1.07 -13.21 -14.07
N VAL A 56 -0.23 -12.39 -14.72
CA VAL A 56 -0.35 -12.10 -16.15
C VAL A 56 -0.18 -13.37 -17.01
N ASP A 57 0.72 -14.27 -16.59
CA ASP A 57 1.05 -15.48 -17.36
C ASP A 57 0.21 -16.70 -16.94
N LYS A 58 -0.13 -16.80 -15.65
CA LYS A 58 -0.77 -17.98 -15.05
C LYS A 58 -2.27 -17.80 -14.76
N GLY A 59 -2.80 -16.59 -14.95
CA GLY A 59 -4.17 -16.27 -14.59
C GLY A 59 -4.41 -16.24 -13.07
N LEU A 60 -5.58 -16.71 -12.62
CA LEU A 60 -5.93 -16.74 -11.20
C LEU A 60 -5.15 -17.85 -10.48
N MET A 61 -4.39 -17.49 -9.44
CA MET A 61 -3.58 -18.42 -8.66
C MET A 61 -3.54 -18.04 -7.17
N ASN A 62 -3.12 -18.96 -6.32
CA ASN A 62 -2.84 -18.67 -4.92
C ASN A 62 -1.67 -17.69 -4.81
N PHE A 63 -1.68 -16.87 -3.77
CA PHE A 63 -0.60 -15.91 -3.55
C PHE A 63 0.63 -16.60 -2.93
N GLU A 64 1.49 -17.09 -3.79
CA GLU A 64 2.80 -17.63 -3.40
C GLU A 64 3.72 -16.47 -3.04
N LEU A 65 3.92 -16.26 -1.74
CA LEU A 65 4.72 -15.15 -1.22
C LEU A 65 6.22 -15.40 -1.37
N TRP A 66 6.93 -14.41 -1.87
CA TRP A 66 8.39 -14.36 -1.79
C TRP A 66 8.85 -13.88 -0.39
N PRO A 67 10.09 -14.19 0.03
CA PRO A 67 10.55 -13.84 1.39
C PRO A 67 10.40 -12.35 1.74
N TYR A 68 10.71 -11.44 0.84
CA TYR A 68 10.55 -10.01 1.09
C TYR A 68 9.08 -9.58 1.20
N GLN A 69 8.15 -10.31 0.57
CA GLN A 69 6.71 -10.04 0.68
C GLN A 69 6.18 -10.49 2.04
N GLU A 70 6.69 -11.61 2.57
CA GLU A 70 6.37 -12.02 3.95
C GLU A 70 6.86 -10.99 4.96
N ASN A 71 8.11 -10.53 4.79
CA ASN A 71 8.67 -9.47 5.63
C ASN A 71 7.87 -8.17 5.55
N LEU A 72 7.37 -7.79 4.36
CA LEU A 72 6.51 -6.64 4.19
C LEU A 72 5.19 -6.77 4.95
N LEU A 73 4.52 -7.93 4.87
CA LEU A 73 3.29 -8.19 5.61
C LEU A 73 3.50 -8.12 7.13
N ARG A 74 4.62 -8.64 7.62
CA ARG A 74 5.00 -8.53 9.04
C ARG A 74 5.28 -7.08 9.43
N SER A 75 6.05 -6.35 8.62
CA SER A 75 6.35 -4.93 8.87
C SER A 75 5.07 -4.09 8.98
N PHE A 76 4.07 -4.34 8.14
CA PHE A 76 2.77 -3.67 8.23
C PHE A 76 2.01 -4.03 9.52
N SER A 77 2.19 -5.23 10.05
CA SER A 77 1.51 -5.66 11.28
C SER A 77 2.18 -5.08 12.53
N GLU A 78 3.50 -5.01 12.54
CA GLU A 78 4.33 -4.60 13.68
C GLU A 78 4.44 -3.07 13.82
N ASN A 79 4.40 -2.33 12.70
CA ASN A 79 4.62 -0.89 12.70
C ASN A 79 3.35 -0.11 12.35
N ARG A 80 3.17 1.05 13.00
CA ARG A 80 2.05 1.98 12.72
C ARG A 80 2.27 2.78 11.45
N PHE A 81 3.50 3.21 11.23
CA PHE A 81 3.91 4.02 10.10
C PHE A 81 4.97 3.26 9.32
N VAL A 82 4.69 3.00 8.05
CA VAL A 82 5.61 2.26 7.17
C VAL A 82 5.78 3.02 5.87
N ILE A 83 7.03 3.22 5.47
CA ILE A 83 7.39 3.80 4.17
C ILE A 83 8.17 2.78 3.35
N CYS A 84 7.71 2.51 2.13
CA CYS A 84 8.25 1.46 1.27
C CYS A 84 8.81 2.03 -0.02
N LYS A 85 10.09 1.76 -0.28
CA LYS A 85 10.77 2.07 -1.54
C LYS A 85 10.97 0.78 -2.33
N PHE A 86 10.17 0.58 -3.37
CA PHE A 86 10.10 -0.67 -4.11
C PHE A 86 10.22 -0.47 -5.62
N PRO A 87 10.91 -1.36 -6.33
CA PRO A 87 10.90 -1.41 -7.80
C PRO A 87 9.51 -1.71 -8.35
N ARG A 88 9.34 -1.48 -9.63
CA ARG A 88 8.14 -1.92 -10.33
C ARG A 88 8.02 -3.44 -10.38
N GLN A 89 6.77 -3.93 -10.44
CA GLN A 89 6.43 -5.36 -10.62
C GLN A 89 7.03 -6.28 -9.52
N THR A 90 7.02 -5.83 -8.28
CA THR A 90 7.45 -6.61 -7.10
C THR A 90 6.27 -7.23 -6.34
N GLY A 91 5.04 -7.12 -6.86
CA GLY A 91 3.85 -7.59 -6.16
C GLY A 91 3.46 -6.78 -4.92
N LYS A 92 4.03 -5.58 -4.72
CA LYS A 92 3.75 -4.69 -3.59
C LYS A 92 2.25 -4.46 -3.36
N THR A 93 1.49 -4.18 -4.43
CA THR A 93 0.05 -3.94 -4.36
C THR A 93 -0.72 -5.19 -3.89
N SER A 94 -0.30 -6.38 -4.30
CA SER A 94 -0.91 -7.65 -3.85
C SER A 94 -0.68 -7.88 -2.35
N CYS A 95 0.51 -7.55 -1.83
CA CYS A 95 0.80 -7.61 -0.39
C CYS A 95 -0.09 -6.65 0.40
N VAL A 96 -0.22 -5.41 -0.08
CA VAL A 96 -1.07 -4.40 0.57
C VAL A 96 -2.54 -4.84 0.55
N VAL A 97 -3.04 -5.35 -0.57
CA VAL A 97 -4.40 -5.90 -0.68
C VAL A 97 -4.62 -7.04 0.31
N ALA A 98 -3.69 -7.98 0.41
CA ALA A 98 -3.77 -9.09 1.35
C ALA A 98 -3.81 -8.59 2.80
N TRP A 99 -2.96 -7.62 3.15
CA TRP A 99 -2.93 -7.05 4.49
C TRP A 99 -4.19 -6.25 4.83
N ILE A 100 -4.69 -5.43 3.89
CA ILE A 100 -5.94 -4.67 4.10
C ILE A 100 -7.12 -5.64 4.28
N LEU A 101 -7.20 -6.72 3.48
CA LEU A 101 -8.23 -7.74 3.65
C LEU A 101 -8.17 -8.37 5.02
N HIS A 102 -7.00 -8.81 5.47
CA HIS A 102 -6.81 -9.33 6.80
C HIS A 102 -7.29 -8.31 7.85
N PHE A 103 -6.88 -7.06 7.72
CA PHE A 103 -7.21 -6.00 8.67
C PHE A 103 -8.72 -5.75 8.79
N ILE A 104 -9.45 -5.67 7.67
CA ILE A 104 -10.91 -5.39 7.69
C ILE A 104 -11.76 -6.61 8.04
N ILE A 105 -11.26 -7.83 7.83
CA ILE A 105 -11.97 -9.06 8.16
C ILE A 105 -11.90 -9.33 9.68
N PHE A 106 -10.70 -9.27 10.24
CA PHE A 106 -10.46 -9.67 11.62
C PHE A 106 -10.57 -8.53 12.65
N ASN A 107 -10.81 -7.28 12.19
CA ASN A 107 -11.13 -6.14 13.07
C ASN A 107 -12.53 -5.62 12.78
N LYS A 108 -13.22 -5.13 13.82
CA LYS A 108 -14.56 -4.55 13.72
C LYS A 108 -14.47 -3.03 13.65
N ASN A 109 -15.40 -2.42 12.89
CA ASN A 109 -15.58 -0.97 12.84
C ASN A 109 -14.30 -0.21 12.43
N VAL A 110 -13.50 -0.77 11.52
CA VAL A 110 -12.30 -0.11 11.01
C VAL A 110 -12.56 0.58 9.67
N ASN A 111 -12.04 1.79 9.52
CA ASN A 111 -12.12 2.58 8.31
C ASN A 111 -10.76 2.63 7.64
N VAL A 112 -10.71 2.30 6.35
CA VAL A 112 -9.49 2.27 5.52
C VAL A 112 -9.65 3.22 4.34
N ALA A 113 -8.67 4.07 4.10
CA ALA A 113 -8.56 4.87 2.88
C ALA A 113 -7.45 4.30 1.98
N ILE A 114 -7.78 4.00 0.72
CA ILE A 114 -6.83 3.69 -0.35
C ILE A 114 -6.69 4.93 -1.21
N LEU A 115 -5.53 5.55 -1.19
CA LEU A 115 -5.23 6.80 -1.88
C LEU A 115 -4.13 6.60 -2.91
N ALA A 116 -4.29 7.22 -4.07
CA ALA A 116 -3.28 7.22 -5.13
C ALA A 116 -3.27 8.58 -5.84
N ASN A 117 -2.26 8.83 -6.65
CA ASN A 117 -2.20 10.06 -7.46
C ASN A 117 -3.44 10.25 -8.34
N LYS A 118 -4.01 9.15 -8.87
CA LYS A 118 -5.23 9.16 -9.69
C LYS A 118 -6.30 8.27 -9.08
N GLY A 119 -7.55 8.74 -9.06
CA GLY A 119 -8.68 7.95 -8.56
C GLY A 119 -8.89 6.63 -9.32
N ALA A 120 -8.50 6.56 -10.59
CA ALA A 120 -8.54 5.31 -11.36
C ALA A 120 -7.58 4.26 -10.78
N THR A 121 -6.36 4.66 -10.37
CA THR A 121 -5.39 3.77 -9.72
C THR A 121 -5.90 3.28 -8.37
N ALA A 122 -6.46 4.17 -7.55
CA ALA A 122 -7.04 3.77 -6.27
C ALA A 122 -8.20 2.76 -6.43
N ARG A 123 -9.07 2.98 -7.44
CA ARG A 123 -10.15 2.04 -7.77
C ARG A 123 -9.65 0.70 -8.27
N GLU A 124 -8.54 0.67 -9.01
CA GLU A 124 -7.93 -0.60 -9.46
C GLU A 124 -7.45 -1.42 -8.26
N ILE A 125 -6.85 -0.79 -7.24
CA ILE A 125 -6.45 -1.46 -6.00
C ILE A 125 -7.67 -2.02 -5.26
N LEU A 126 -8.74 -1.22 -5.16
CA LEU A 126 -10.00 -1.67 -4.57
C LEU A 126 -10.61 -2.84 -5.34
N SER A 127 -10.54 -2.84 -6.67
CA SER A 127 -11.03 -3.94 -7.51
C SER A 127 -10.26 -5.24 -7.26
N ARG A 128 -8.93 -5.18 -7.07
CA ARG A 128 -8.11 -6.34 -6.68
C ARG A 128 -8.48 -6.85 -5.29
N LEU A 129 -8.76 -5.94 -4.36
CA LEU A 129 -9.22 -6.29 -3.02
C LEU A 129 -10.60 -6.99 -3.09
N GLN A 130 -11.52 -6.48 -3.90
CA GLN A 130 -12.83 -7.08 -4.14
C GLN A 130 -12.69 -8.50 -4.72
N LEU A 131 -11.85 -8.66 -5.75
CA LEU A 131 -11.60 -9.95 -6.35
C LEU A 131 -11.05 -10.96 -5.32
N ALA A 132 -10.03 -10.57 -4.56
CA ALA A 132 -9.44 -11.45 -3.55
C ALA A 132 -10.45 -11.82 -2.46
N TYR A 133 -11.31 -10.88 -2.03
CA TYR A 133 -12.38 -11.14 -1.05
C TYR A 133 -13.42 -12.14 -1.59
N GLU A 134 -13.84 -12.02 -2.84
CA GLU A 134 -14.86 -12.91 -3.45
C GLU A 134 -14.37 -14.36 -3.56
N TRP A 135 -13.06 -14.59 -3.53
CA TRP A 135 -12.46 -15.92 -3.53
C TRP A 135 -12.22 -16.51 -2.13
N LEU A 136 -12.48 -15.75 -1.06
CA LEU A 136 -12.38 -16.27 0.29
C LEU A 136 -13.50 -17.29 0.55
N PRO A 137 -13.25 -18.32 1.35
CA PRO A 137 -14.31 -19.21 1.82
C PRO A 137 -15.31 -18.40 2.69
N LYS A 138 -16.56 -18.84 2.67
CA LYS A 138 -17.67 -18.08 3.28
C LYS A 138 -17.49 -17.85 4.79
N PHE A 139 -16.81 -18.73 5.49
CA PHE A 139 -16.55 -18.59 6.92
C PHE A 139 -15.58 -17.44 7.25
N LEU A 140 -14.78 -16.98 6.29
CA LEU A 140 -13.90 -15.82 6.41
C LEU A 140 -14.54 -14.50 5.94
N GLN A 141 -15.76 -14.53 5.40
CA GLN A 141 -16.40 -13.34 4.86
C GLN A 141 -17.39 -12.74 5.89
N PRO A 142 -17.14 -11.56 6.47
CA PRO A 142 -18.08 -10.87 7.36
C PRO A 142 -19.43 -10.49 6.71
N GLY A 143 -19.55 -10.67 5.40
CA GLY A 143 -20.69 -10.29 4.59
C GLY A 143 -20.67 -8.83 4.16
N ALA A 144 -21.15 -8.56 2.94
CA ALA A 144 -21.16 -7.22 2.36
C ALA A 144 -22.47 -6.48 2.72
N THR A 145 -22.37 -5.18 3.03
CA THR A 145 -23.48 -4.23 3.12
C THR A 145 -23.46 -3.24 1.97
N ILE A 146 -22.26 -2.78 1.56
CA ILE A 146 -22.03 -1.97 0.35
C ILE A 146 -20.88 -2.59 -0.44
N TRP A 147 -21.09 -2.69 -1.76
CA TRP A 147 -20.10 -3.24 -2.69
C TRP A 147 -20.16 -2.52 -4.02
N ASN A 148 -19.31 -1.54 -4.22
CA ASN A 148 -19.27 -0.76 -5.46
C ASN A 148 -17.83 -0.40 -5.86
N LYS A 149 -17.65 0.32 -6.97
CA LYS A 149 -16.35 0.66 -7.54
C LYS A 149 -15.54 1.69 -6.72
N GLY A 150 -16.16 2.38 -5.79
CA GLY A 150 -15.53 3.45 -5.00
C GLY A 150 -15.32 3.10 -3.53
N ASN A 151 -16.21 2.26 -2.99
CA ASN A 151 -16.16 1.85 -1.60
C ASN A 151 -16.80 0.48 -1.36
N ILE A 152 -16.38 -0.16 -0.29
CA ILE A 152 -17.00 -1.37 0.27
C ILE A 152 -17.27 -1.14 1.74
N GLU A 153 -18.37 -1.77 2.22
CA GLU A 153 -18.69 -1.85 3.64
C GLU A 153 -19.08 -3.29 3.98
N LEU A 154 -18.60 -3.76 5.12
CA LEU A 154 -18.80 -5.12 5.60
C LEU A 154 -19.74 -5.16 6.79
N GLY A 155 -20.37 -6.32 7.03
CA GLY A 155 -21.30 -6.56 8.12
C GLY A 155 -20.69 -6.46 9.52
N ASN A 156 -19.37 -6.52 9.65
CA ASN A 156 -18.64 -6.24 10.89
C ASN A 156 -18.40 -4.73 11.16
N GLY A 157 -18.97 -3.84 10.31
CA GLY A 157 -18.85 -2.40 10.40
C GLY A 157 -17.59 -1.82 9.75
N SER A 158 -16.71 -2.65 9.19
CA SER A 158 -15.48 -2.18 8.53
C SER A 158 -15.76 -1.63 7.14
N LYS A 159 -15.01 -0.59 6.74
CA LYS A 159 -15.22 0.15 5.50
C LYS A 159 -13.89 0.40 4.79
N VAL A 160 -13.90 0.37 3.46
CA VAL A 160 -12.77 0.78 2.61
C VAL A 160 -13.26 1.79 1.59
N LEU A 161 -12.59 2.93 1.52
CA LEU A 161 -12.82 3.99 0.52
C LEU A 161 -11.61 4.05 -0.40
N SER A 162 -11.83 4.21 -1.71
CA SER A 162 -10.78 4.50 -2.69
C SER A 162 -10.96 5.87 -3.33
N ALA A 163 -9.93 6.71 -3.32
CA ALA A 163 -9.99 8.06 -3.86
C ALA A 163 -8.64 8.52 -4.44
N ALA A 164 -8.68 9.58 -5.26
CA ALA A 164 -7.47 10.34 -5.54
C ALA A 164 -7.01 11.08 -4.28
N THR A 165 -5.69 11.23 -4.11
CA THR A 165 -5.15 11.99 -2.99
C THR A 165 -5.52 13.46 -3.14
N SER A 166 -6.35 13.96 -2.24
CA SER A 166 -6.68 15.37 -2.08
C SER A 166 -7.05 15.64 -0.62
N SER A 167 -6.90 16.87 -0.16
CA SER A 167 -7.28 17.26 1.19
C SER A 167 -8.77 17.00 1.48
N ASP A 168 -9.62 17.09 0.48
CA ASP A 168 -11.06 16.93 0.61
C ASP A 168 -11.49 15.45 0.63
N ALA A 169 -10.71 14.54 0.03
CA ALA A 169 -11.06 13.11 -0.07
C ALA A 169 -11.22 12.43 1.30
N VAL A 170 -10.61 12.97 2.33
CA VAL A 170 -10.53 12.37 3.67
C VAL A 170 -11.00 13.30 4.78
N ARG A 171 -11.38 14.54 4.47
CA ARG A 171 -11.94 15.50 5.46
C ARG A 171 -13.25 14.96 6.03
N GLY A 172 -13.40 15.04 7.34
CA GLY A 172 -14.61 14.58 8.04
C GLY A 172 -14.66 13.08 8.31
N TYR A 173 -13.65 12.31 7.90
CA TYR A 173 -13.54 10.89 8.20
C TYR A 173 -12.42 10.65 9.21
N SER A 174 -12.65 9.68 10.11
CA SER A 174 -11.62 9.12 10.96
C SER A 174 -11.20 7.77 10.39
N PHE A 175 -9.92 7.64 10.04
CA PHE A 175 -9.38 6.41 9.47
C PHE A 175 -8.49 5.66 10.47
N ASN A 176 -8.62 4.33 10.47
CA ASN A 176 -7.73 3.42 11.18
C ASN A 176 -6.49 3.08 10.34
N LEU A 177 -6.62 3.15 9.01
CA LEU A 177 -5.51 2.99 8.07
C LEU A 177 -5.68 3.95 6.91
N ILE A 178 -4.60 4.65 6.56
CA ILE A 178 -4.45 5.35 5.29
C ILE A 178 -3.31 4.69 4.53
N PHE A 179 -3.63 4.19 3.34
CA PHE A 179 -2.66 3.62 2.42
C PHE A 179 -2.46 4.54 1.22
N PHE A 180 -1.23 4.90 0.93
CA PHE A 180 -0.83 5.66 -0.26
C PHE A 180 -0.09 4.77 -1.23
N ASP A 181 -0.61 4.66 -2.45
CA ASP A 181 0.10 4.05 -3.57
C ASP A 181 0.71 5.12 -4.48
N GLU A 182 1.90 4.83 -5.00
CA GLU A 182 2.67 5.72 -5.88
C GLU A 182 2.83 7.15 -5.31
N PHE A 183 3.10 7.27 -4.02
CA PHE A 183 3.14 8.54 -3.30
C PHE A 183 4.13 9.55 -3.90
N ALA A 184 5.28 9.09 -4.42
CA ALA A 184 6.26 9.97 -5.06
C ALA A 184 5.74 10.67 -6.34
N PHE A 185 4.62 10.21 -6.90
CA PHE A 185 3.99 10.81 -8.08
C PHE A 185 2.88 11.80 -7.75
N ILE A 186 2.55 11.96 -6.46
CA ILE A 186 1.61 12.99 -6.01
C ILE A 186 2.32 14.35 -6.07
N PRO A 187 1.70 15.40 -6.65
CA PRO A 187 2.28 16.74 -6.63
C PRO A 187 2.63 17.19 -5.21
N THR A 188 3.80 17.81 -5.03
CA THR A 188 4.34 18.14 -3.70
C THR A 188 3.39 19.01 -2.89
N ASN A 189 2.77 20.01 -3.51
CA ASN A 189 1.78 20.88 -2.86
C ASN A 189 0.57 20.11 -2.36
N VAL A 190 0.06 19.13 -3.13
CA VAL A 190 -1.08 18.28 -2.74
C VAL A 190 -0.68 17.37 -1.57
N ALA A 191 0.51 16.76 -1.64
CA ALA A 191 1.01 15.92 -0.56
C ALA A 191 1.23 16.70 0.73
N GLU A 192 1.76 17.93 0.67
CA GLU A 192 1.96 18.79 1.84
C GLU A 192 0.62 19.24 2.44
N GLU A 193 -0.32 19.71 1.62
CA GLU A 193 -1.65 20.10 2.07
C GLU A 193 -2.38 18.92 2.73
N PHE A 194 -2.29 17.73 2.14
CA PHE A 194 -2.87 16.51 2.70
C PHE A 194 -2.32 16.24 4.11
N PHE A 195 -0.99 16.19 4.25
CA PHE A 195 -0.38 15.89 5.55
C PHE A 195 -0.71 16.97 6.60
N ASN A 196 -0.73 18.24 6.24
CA ASN A 196 -1.10 19.31 7.15
C ASN A 196 -2.55 19.20 7.64
N SER A 197 -3.46 18.75 6.78
CA SER A 197 -4.90 18.66 7.11
C SER A 197 -5.28 17.33 7.79
N VAL A 198 -4.61 16.23 7.48
CA VAL A 198 -5.02 14.87 7.88
C VAL A 198 -4.15 14.30 8.98
N TYR A 199 -2.88 14.65 9.03
CA TYR A 199 -1.94 14.15 10.04
C TYR A 199 -2.41 14.41 11.49
N PRO A 200 -2.99 15.55 11.86
CA PRO A 200 -3.54 15.76 13.20
C PRO A 200 -4.61 14.73 13.59
N THR A 201 -5.43 14.29 12.62
CA THR A 201 -6.46 13.26 12.85
C THR A 201 -5.83 11.87 13.04
N ILE A 202 -4.75 11.58 12.33
CA ILE A 202 -4.00 10.32 12.45
C ILE A 202 -3.23 10.29 13.76
N SER A 203 -2.58 11.39 14.13
CA SER A 203 -1.75 11.49 15.33
C SER A 203 -2.55 11.41 16.63
N SER A 204 -3.82 11.85 16.62
CA SER A 204 -4.71 11.75 17.78
C SER A 204 -5.11 10.30 18.12
N GLY A 205 -5.04 9.38 17.15
CA GLY A 205 -5.37 7.97 17.34
C GLY A 205 -4.13 7.12 17.67
N GLN A 206 -4.11 6.46 18.81
CA GLN A 206 -2.99 5.57 19.19
C GLN A 206 -2.83 4.33 18.29
N LYS A 207 -3.88 3.95 17.56
CA LYS A 207 -3.92 2.72 16.72
C LYS A 207 -4.02 3.02 15.22
N SER A 208 -4.09 4.28 14.83
CA SER A 208 -4.15 4.66 13.42
C SER A 208 -2.82 4.37 12.72
N ARG A 209 -2.88 3.92 11.47
CA ARG A 209 -1.73 3.46 10.68
C ARG A 209 -1.63 4.25 9.39
N VAL A 210 -0.42 4.46 8.91
CA VAL A 210 -0.15 5.06 7.60
C VAL A 210 0.90 4.21 6.88
N PHE A 211 0.53 3.75 5.69
CA PHE A 211 1.43 3.02 4.82
C PHE A 211 1.63 3.78 3.52
N ILE A 212 2.87 4.04 3.20
CA ILE A 212 3.30 4.76 2.01
C ILE A 212 4.14 3.83 1.15
N VAL A 213 3.73 3.64 -0.10
CA VAL A 213 4.45 2.77 -1.04
C VAL A 213 4.70 3.53 -2.33
N SER A 214 5.94 3.52 -2.82
CA SER A 214 6.28 4.15 -4.10
C SER A 214 7.56 3.59 -4.73
N THR A 215 7.69 3.76 -6.05
CA THR A 215 8.99 3.94 -6.69
C THR A 215 9.40 5.40 -6.53
N PRO A 216 10.70 5.73 -6.50
CA PRO A 216 11.18 7.11 -6.45
C PRO A 216 10.77 7.93 -7.67
N ASN A 217 10.53 9.22 -7.46
CA ASN A 217 10.27 10.18 -8.52
C ASN A 217 10.87 11.56 -8.18
N GLY A 218 12.18 11.70 -8.31
CA GLY A 218 12.90 12.92 -7.94
C GLY A 218 13.02 13.13 -6.42
N MET A 219 13.60 14.28 -6.03
CA MET A 219 13.84 14.67 -4.64
C MET A 219 12.65 15.46 -4.05
N ASN A 220 11.49 14.81 -3.99
CA ASN A 220 10.23 15.40 -3.52
C ASN A 220 9.95 15.06 -2.03
N LYS A 221 8.69 15.20 -1.60
CA LYS A 221 8.28 14.86 -0.23
C LYS A 221 8.56 13.39 0.13
N PHE A 222 8.37 12.45 -0.81
CA PHE A 222 8.68 11.03 -0.58
C PHE A 222 10.17 10.82 -0.29
N TYR A 223 11.05 11.51 -1.04
CA TYR A 223 12.49 11.46 -0.78
C TYR A 223 12.82 11.94 0.64
N ARG A 224 12.29 13.10 1.05
CA ARG A 224 12.53 13.64 2.41
C ARG A 224 12.07 12.64 3.48
N MET A 225 10.83 12.17 3.39
CA MET A 225 10.28 11.20 4.36
C MET A 225 11.07 9.89 4.37
N TRP A 226 11.57 9.45 3.21
CA TRP A 226 12.43 8.27 3.12
C TRP A 226 13.77 8.47 3.82
N MET A 227 14.41 9.63 3.62
CA MET A 227 15.69 9.95 4.28
C MET A 227 15.51 10.11 5.79
N ASP A 228 14.48 10.81 6.24
CA ASP A 228 14.17 10.97 7.66
C ASP A 228 13.94 9.58 8.32
N ALA A 229 13.24 8.67 7.64
CA ALA A 229 13.03 7.31 8.12
C ALA A 229 14.32 6.47 8.17
N LYS A 230 15.21 6.63 7.18
CA LYS A 230 16.51 5.92 7.14
C LYS A 230 17.50 6.43 8.19
N ASN A 231 17.37 7.68 8.62
CA ASN A 231 18.21 8.32 9.61
C ASN A 231 17.63 8.25 11.04
N ASP A 232 16.52 7.53 11.24
CA ASP A 232 15.77 7.47 12.51
C ASP A 232 15.28 8.85 13.00
N GLU A 233 15.01 9.78 12.07
CA GLU A 233 14.51 11.13 12.34
C GLU A 233 12.96 11.19 12.25
N SER A 234 12.29 10.07 12.01
CA SER A 234 10.83 9.97 11.97
C SER A 234 10.34 8.62 12.49
N ASP A 235 9.04 8.54 12.83
CA ASP A 235 8.38 7.31 13.28
C ASP A 235 8.11 6.31 12.15
N TYR A 236 8.47 6.62 10.90
CA TYR A 236 8.26 5.72 9.77
C TYR A 236 9.31 4.61 9.72
N PHE A 237 8.84 3.37 9.74
CA PHE A 237 9.70 2.19 9.52
C PHE A 237 10.00 2.04 8.02
N PRO A 238 11.26 2.15 7.59
CA PRO A 238 11.63 2.05 6.18
C PRO A 238 11.74 0.60 5.73
N VAL A 239 11.01 0.25 4.65
CA VAL A 239 11.12 -1.05 3.99
C VAL A 239 11.65 -0.85 2.57
N GLU A 240 12.73 -1.52 2.25
CA GLU A 240 13.36 -1.46 0.94
C GLU A 240 13.42 -2.85 0.30
N VAL A 241 13.13 -2.91 -0.99
CA VAL A 241 13.32 -4.11 -1.81
C VAL A 241 14.14 -3.72 -3.03
N ASN A 242 15.08 -4.56 -3.38
CA ASN A 242 15.92 -4.35 -4.55
C ASN A 242 15.42 -5.18 -5.73
N TRP A 243 15.80 -4.79 -6.95
CA TRP A 243 15.36 -5.52 -8.14
C TRP A 243 15.84 -6.97 -8.17
N TRP A 244 16.99 -7.26 -7.59
CA TRP A 244 17.57 -8.62 -7.50
C TRP A 244 16.94 -9.50 -6.42
N ASP A 245 16.16 -8.94 -5.51
CA ASP A 245 15.39 -9.71 -4.53
C ASP A 245 14.19 -10.42 -5.18
N VAL A 246 13.84 -10.00 -6.41
CA VAL A 246 12.71 -10.56 -7.17
C VAL A 246 13.17 -11.80 -7.96
N PRO A 247 12.60 -12.98 -7.73
CA PRO A 247 12.98 -14.19 -8.44
C PRO A 247 12.91 -14.04 -9.96
N GLY A 248 13.94 -14.55 -10.63
CA GLY A 248 14.06 -14.51 -12.10
C GLY A 248 14.64 -13.20 -12.64
N ARG A 249 15.05 -12.27 -11.80
CA ARG A 249 15.75 -11.04 -12.20
C ARG A 249 17.25 -11.20 -11.96
N ASP A 250 18.00 -11.31 -13.04
CA ASP A 250 19.46 -11.41 -13.08
C ASP A 250 20.08 -10.30 -13.92
N GLU A 251 21.40 -10.29 -14.07
CA GLU A 251 22.12 -9.30 -14.90
C GLU A 251 21.74 -9.37 -16.40
N ALA A 252 21.34 -10.55 -16.89
CA ALA A 252 20.86 -10.68 -18.28
C ALA A 252 19.51 -9.99 -18.46
N TRP A 253 18.59 -10.18 -17.51
CA TRP A 253 17.30 -9.48 -17.46
C TRP A 253 17.50 -7.96 -17.34
N LYS A 254 18.42 -7.51 -16.48
CA LYS A 254 18.79 -6.08 -16.35
C LYS A 254 19.27 -5.51 -17.68
N ALA A 255 20.24 -6.18 -18.32
CA ALA A 255 20.79 -5.74 -19.60
C ALA A 255 19.70 -5.67 -20.69
N GLN A 256 18.78 -6.64 -20.74
CA GLN A 256 17.65 -6.64 -21.65
C GLN A 256 16.69 -5.48 -21.37
N THR A 257 16.37 -5.25 -20.11
CA THR A 257 15.46 -4.15 -19.69
C THR A 257 16.05 -2.78 -20.07
N ILE A 258 17.35 -2.56 -19.84
CA ILE A 258 18.03 -1.30 -20.21
C ILE A 258 18.01 -1.11 -21.73
N ARG A 259 18.23 -2.17 -22.53
CA ARG A 259 18.18 -2.08 -24.01
C ARG A 259 16.78 -1.71 -24.52
N ASN A 260 15.73 -2.21 -23.86
CA ASN A 260 14.34 -1.98 -24.29
C ASN A 260 13.74 -0.68 -23.73
N THR A 261 14.44 -0.01 -22.80
CA THR A 261 13.99 1.24 -22.17
C THR A 261 15.10 2.29 -22.24
N SER A 262 15.72 2.59 -21.13
CA SER A 262 16.90 3.44 -21.02
C SER A 262 17.58 3.22 -19.66
N LEU A 263 18.86 3.56 -19.56
CA LEU A 263 19.59 3.51 -18.28
C LEU A 263 18.94 4.43 -17.22
N ARG A 264 18.42 5.61 -17.62
CA ARG A 264 17.73 6.53 -16.72
C ARG A 264 16.46 5.90 -16.16
N GLN A 265 15.65 5.29 -17.03
CA GLN A 265 14.41 4.62 -16.60
C GLN A 265 14.72 3.41 -15.71
N TRP A 266 15.77 2.65 -16.03
CA TRP A 266 16.27 1.57 -15.19
C TRP A 266 16.60 2.06 -13.78
N LYS A 267 17.43 3.10 -13.67
CA LYS A 267 17.82 3.67 -12.38
C LYS A 267 16.60 4.11 -11.53
N GLN A 268 15.62 4.75 -12.15
CA GLN A 268 14.42 5.22 -11.45
C GLN A 268 13.49 4.08 -11.06
N GLU A 269 13.15 3.19 -11.99
CA GLU A 269 12.04 2.25 -11.82
C GLU A 269 12.45 0.90 -11.21
N PHE A 270 13.73 0.54 -11.30
CA PHE A 270 14.25 -0.75 -10.84
C PHE A 270 15.36 -0.61 -9.78
N GLU A 271 16.34 0.26 -9.96
CA GLU A 271 17.32 0.56 -8.91
C GLU A 271 16.75 1.48 -7.82
N CYS A 272 15.58 2.05 -8.04
CA CYS A 272 14.94 2.95 -7.08
C CYS A 272 15.83 4.14 -6.68
N SER A 273 16.63 4.66 -7.62
CA SER A 273 17.47 5.83 -7.41
C SER A 273 16.62 7.10 -7.41
N PHE A 274 16.86 7.99 -6.45
CA PHE A 274 16.25 9.32 -6.44
C PHE A 274 16.99 10.22 -7.43
N LEU A 275 16.60 10.13 -8.70
CA LEU A 275 17.17 10.98 -9.75
C LEU A 275 16.64 12.41 -9.62
N GLY A 276 17.50 13.40 -9.82
CA GLY A 276 17.08 14.79 -9.96
C GLY A 276 16.09 14.98 -11.11
N SER A 277 15.30 16.06 -11.09
CA SER A 277 14.36 16.34 -12.17
C SER A 277 15.14 16.55 -13.49
N SER A 278 14.53 16.15 -14.61
CA SER A 278 15.13 16.35 -15.96
C SER A 278 15.37 17.83 -16.32
N ASN A 279 14.86 18.75 -15.50
CA ASN A 279 14.94 20.20 -15.70
C ASN A 279 15.87 20.89 -14.70
N THR A 280 16.68 20.17 -13.92
CA THR A 280 17.72 20.78 -13.08
C THR A 280 18.99 20.98 -13.87
N LEU A 281 19.64 22.13 -13.66
CA LEU A 281 20.91 22.50 -14.30
C LEU A 281 22.03 21.50 -13.96
N ILE A 282 21.93 20.83 -12.81
CA ILE A 282 22.88 19.84 -12.31
C ILE A 282 22.13 18.52 -12.11
N ASP A 283 22.67 17.42 -12.62
CA ASP A 283 22.10 16.09 -12.45
C ASP A 283 22.04 15.73 -10.95
N GLY A 284 20.93 15.12 -10.50
CA GLY A 284 20.73 14.73 -9.11
C GLY A 284 21.79 13.77 -8.57
N ASP A 285 22.35 12.90 -9.43
CA ASP A 285 23.48 12.02 -9.09
C ASP A 285 24.76 12.83 -8.77
N VAL A 286 24.94 13.99 -9.40
CA VAL A 286 26.05 14.91 -9.13
C VAL A 286 25.79 15.67 -7.83
N LEU A 287 24.56 16.16 -7.62
CA LEU A 287 24.17 16.85 -6.39
C LEU A 287 24.29 15.93 -5.15
N ALA A 288 23.91 14.65 -5.28
CA ALA A 288 24.02 13.68 -4.19
C ALA A 288 25.49 13.35 -3.82
N ARG A 289 26.45 13.63 -4.70
CA ARG A 289 27.89 13.41 -4.46
C ARG A 289 28.62 14.66 -4.01
N LEU A 290 27.98 15.83 -4.01
CA LEU A 290 28.59 17.06 -3.52
C LEU A 290 28.71 16.98 -1.99
N ALA A 291 29.94 17.04 -1.50
CA ALA A 291 30.18 17.21 -0.08
C ALA A 291 29.71 18.60 0.35
N TRP A 292 28.95 18.66 1.44
CA TRP A 292 28.56 19.93 2.03
C TRP A 292 29.72 20.42 2.93
N GLU A 293 30.20 21.61 2.63
CA GLU A 293 31.15 22.32 3.51
C GLU A 293 30.43 23.50 4.17
N LYS A 294 30.73 23.75 5.45
CA LYS A 294 30.19 24.92 6.13
C LYS A 294 30.62 26.19 5.39
N PRO A 295 29.72 27.17 5.23
CA PRO A 295 30.11 28.48 4.69
C PRO A 295 31.29 29.03 5.50
N ILE A 296 32.28 29.54 4.78
CA ILE A 296 33.37 30.30 5.43
C ILE A 296 32.71 31.58 5.93
N GLU A 297 32.69 31.79 7.25
CA GLU A 297 32.31 33.10 7.81
C GLU A 297 33.36 34.10 7.33
N GLU A 298 33.01 34.99 6.39
CA GLU A 298 33.82 36.15 6.10
C GLU A 298 33.90 36.99 7.37
N SER A 299 35.09 37.08 7.94
CA SER A 299 35.35 37.99 9.05
C SER A 299 35.09 39.43 8.56
N ALA A 300 34.23 40.13 9.27
CA ALA A 300 33.80 41.50 8.95
C ALA A 300 34.92 42.56 9.07
N ASP A 301 36.20 42.16 8.98
CA ASP A 301 37.36 42.98 9.28
C ASP A 301 38.18 43.46 8.07
N GLN A 302 37.60 43.50 6.86
CA GLN A 302 38.29 44.07 5.68
C GLN A 302 37.50 45.17 4.93
N SER A 303 36.74 45.98 5.65
CA SER A 303 36.17 47.22 5.06
C SER A 303 36.61 48.45 5.81
N MET A 304 37.93 48.73 5.93
CA MET A 304 38.43 50.08 6.20
C MET A 304 39.88 50.17 5.75
N ALA A 305 40.09 50.39 4.46
CA ALA A 305 41.29 51.05 3.92
C ALA A 305 41.01 51.42 2.46
N ILE A 306 40.51 52.58 2.23
CA ILE A 306 40.92 53.70 1.36
C ILE A 306 39.75 54.67 1.27
#